data_4624c601dc9e057ffdd5f4dfc89ac785
#
_entry.id   4624c601dc9e057ffdd5f4dfc89ac785
#
_cell.length_a   1.000
_cell.length_b   1.000
_cell.length_c   1.000
_cell.angle_alpha   90.00
_cell.angle_beta   90.00
_cell.angle_gamma   90.00
#
_symmetry.space_group_name_H-M   'P 1'
#
loop_
_entity.id
_entity.type
_entity.pdbx_description
1 polymer ?
#
loop_
_entity_poly.entity_id
_entity_poly.type
_entity_poly.pdbx_seq_one_letter_code
_entity_poly.pdbx_strand_id
1 'polypeptide(L)'
;MLDHFDFPHQQKDPESAWQKQLARERAKQEEREAKILALIDQTIQRFALNDTNGYSLTHSDKEYYIRRAIRYMDITAKLGELDPVKDYSEINGIGHKRQCIRQDFRQLMEKTNKFNKKLLTVSDRDEN
;
A
#
# COMPACT_ATOMS: atom_id res chain seq x y z
N MET A 1 39.92 20.80 11.69
CA MET A 1 39.76 20.52 11.71
C MET A 1 39.22 19.97 11.81
N LEU A 2 39.04 20.26 11.83
CA LEU A 2 38.52 19.83 12.12
C LEU A 2 38.02 19.11 12.23
N ASP A 3 38.09 19.18 12.27
CA ASP A 3 37.79 18.56 12.43
C ASP A 3 37.40 17.85 12.59
N HIS A 4 37.58 18.01 12.78
CA HIS A 4 37.32 17.43 13.13
C HIS A 4 36.90 16.67 13.08
N PHE A 5 37.07 16.75 13.00
CA PHE A 5 36.83 16.23 12.99
C PHE A 5 36.50 15.23 13.21
N ASP A 6 36.68 14.86 13.59
CA ASP A 6 36.35 14.21 14.11
C ASP A 6 35.69 13.26 13.94
N PHE A 7 35.54 13.09 14.01
CA PHE A 7 34.74 12.35 13.22
C PHE A 7 34.48 10.92 13.59
N PRO A 8 35.48 10.07 13.85
CA PRO A 8 35.25 8.66 14.21
C PRO A 8 34.39 8.52 15.45
N HIS A 9 34.57 9.37 16.40
CA HIS A 9 33.77 9.21 17.60
C HIS A 9 32.33 9.68 17.44
N GLN A 10 32.05 10.35 16.35
CA GLN A 10 30.66 10.66 16.04
C GLN A 10 29.87 9.41 15.75
N GLN A 11 30.53 8.39 15.26
CA GLN A 11 29.84 7.14 14.99
C GLN A 11 29.39 6.43 16.24
N LYS A 12 29.94 6.82 17.36
CA LYS A 12 29.60 6.22 18.63
C LYS A 12 28.52 7.00 19.36
N ASP A 13 28.06 8.07 18.78
CA ASP A 13 27.03 8.87 19.39
C ASP A 13 25.75 8.08 19.52
N PRO A 14 25.03 8.22 20.65
CA PRO A 14 23.72 7.57 20.78
C PRO A 14 22.75 7.99 19.69
N GLU A 15 22.87 9.23 19.22
CA GLU A 15 22.04 9.71 18.15
C GLU A 15 22.22 8.90 16.89
N SER A 16 23.44 8.57 16.56
CA SER A 16 23.73 7.80 15.37
C SER A 16 23.11 6.40 15.45
N ALA A 17 23.23 5.76 16.62
CA ALA A 17 22.63 4.45 16.81
C ALA A 17 21.11 4.52 16.70
N TRP A 18 20.54 5.57 17.26
CA TRP A 18 19.11 5.78 17.22
C TRP A 18 18.61 5.99 15.80
N GLN A 19 19.36 6.73 15.00
CA GLN A 19 19.01 6.96 13.62
C GLN A 19 19.05 5.67 12.79
N LYS A 20 20.00 4.81 13.07
CA LYS A 20 20.08 3.50 12.42
C LYS A 20 18.89 2.63 12.78
N GLN A 21 18.47 2.71 14.03
CA GLN A 21 17.31 1.98 14.49
C GLN A 21 16.05 2.46 13.76
N LEU A 22 15.90 3.77 13.65
CA LEU A 22 14.76 4.34 12.94
C LEU A 22 14.74 3.93 11.47
N ALA A 23 15.91 3.91 10.84
CA ALA A 23 16.00 3.52 9.44
C ALA A 23 15.57 2.06 9.25
N ARG A 24 15.96 1.19 10.18
CA ARG A 24 15.57 -0.22 10.10
C ARG A 24 14.07 -0.38 10.30
N GLU A 25 13.51 0.34 11.25
CA GLU A 25 12.07 0.25 11.50
C GLU A 25 11.28 0.78 10.31
N ARG A 26 11.77 1.84 9.69
CA ARG A 26 11.13 2.39 8.51
C ARG A 26 11.17 1.41 7.36
N ALA A 27 12.29 0.73 7.17
CA ALA A 27 12.42 -0.26 6.10
C ALA A 27 11.46 -1.42 6.32
N LYS A 28 11.30 -1.88 7.56
CA LYS A 28 10.33 -2.93 7.87
C LYS A 28 8.91 -2.49 7.58
N GLN A 29 8.61 -1.25 7.94
CA GLN A 29 7.28 -0.69 7.72
C GLN A 29 6.97 -0.63 6.23
N GLU A 30 7.94 -0.18 5.43
CA GLU A 30 7.76 -0.10 3.99
C GLU A 30 7.57 -1.46 3.38
N GLU A 31 8.30 -2.44 3.86
CA GLU A 31 8.17 -3.80 3.37
C GLU A 31 6.79 -4.37 3.67
N ARG A 32 6.29 -4.14 4.87
CA ARG A 32 4.94 -4.59 5.24
C ARG A 32 3.89 -3.91 4.39
N GLU A 33 4.05 -2.61 4.19
CA GLU A 33 3.09 -1.85 3.39
C GLU A 33 3.08 -2.36 1.94
N ALA A 34 4.25 -2.69 1.41
CA ALA A 34 4.33 -3.24 0.06
C ALA A 34 3.59 -4.58 -0.05
N LYS A 35 3.71 -5.42 0.97
CA LYS A 35 3.00 -6.71 0.98
C LYS A 35 1.50 -6.51 1.04
N ILE A 36 1.06 -5.55 1.85
CA ILE A 36 -0.35 -5.23 1.97
C ILE A 36 -0.90 -4.75 0.63
N LEU A 37 -0.18 -3.86 -0.04
CA LEU A 37 -0.60 -3.35 -1.34
C LEU A 37 -0.67 -4.47 -2.37
N ALA A 38 0.28 -5.39 -2.33
CA ALA A 38 0.27 -6.52 -3.25
C ALA A 38 -0.98 -7.39 -3.05
N LEU A 39 -1.36 -7.63 -1.79
CA LEU A 39 -2.56 -8.38 -1.49
C LEU A 39 -3.82 -7.67 -1.98
N ILE A 40 -3.87 -6.37 -1.77
CA ILE A 40 -5.00 -5.58 -2.22
C ILE A 40 -5.11 -5.64 -3.75
N ASP A 41 -3.99 -5.46 -4.44
CA ASP A 41 -3.98 -5.50 -5.89
C ASP A 41 -4.40 -6.86 -6.43
N GLN A 42 -3.95 -7.94 -5.80
CA GLN A 42 -4.36 -9.28 -6.19
C GLN A 42 -5.86 -9.47 -6.03
N THR A 43 -6.41 -8.99 -4.93
CA THR A 43 -7.83 -9.10 -4.67
C THR A 43 -8.63 -8.32 -5.71
N ILE A 44 -8.18 -7.11 -6.04
CA ILE A 44 -8.84 -6.30 -7.05
C ILE A 44 -8.82 -7.02 -8.40
N GLN A 45 -7.68 -7.61 -8.76
CA GLN A 45 -7.58 -8.34 -10.02
C GLN A 45 -8.54 -9.52 -10.06
N ARG A 46 -8.66 -10.26 -8.96
CA ARG A 46 -9.60 -11.37 -8.90
C ARG A 46 -11.03 -10.89 -9.09
N PHE A 47 -11.40 -9.82 -8.40
CA PHE A 47 -12.75 -9.27 -8.54
C PHE A 47 -13.01 -8.79 -9.97
N ALA A 48 -12.02 -8.18 -10.60
CA ALA A 48 -12.15 -7.73 -11.98
C ALA A 48 -12.41 -8.90 -12.92
N LEU A 49 -11.97 -10.10 -12.54
CA LEU A 49 -12.23 -11.32 -13.29
C LEU A 49 -13.46 -12.06 -12.78
N ASN A 50 -14.27 -11.40 -11.98
CA ASN A 50 -15.50 -11.95 -11.43
C ASN A 50 -15.26 -13.10 -10.45
N ASP A 51 -14.08 -13.17 -9.85
CA ASP A 51 -13.75 -14.17 -8.84
C ASP A 51 -13.85 -13.54 -7.47
N THR A 52 -14.97 -13.77 -6.80
CA THR A 52 -15.25 -13.23 -5.48
C THR A 52 -15.18 -14.31 -4.40
N ASN A 53 -14.54 -15.42 -4.68
CA ASN A 53 -14.42 -16.53 -3.73
C ASN A 53 -13.72 -16.08 -2.46
N GLY A 54 -14.25 -16.53 -1.33
CA GLY A 54 -13.71 -16.16 -0.04
C GLY A 54 -14.36 -14.93 0.58
N TYR A 55 -15.28 -14.30 -0.14
CA TYR A 55 -15.99 -13.12 0.34
C TYR A 55 -17.48 -13.37 0.35
N SER A 56 -18.08 -13.23 1.53
CA SER A 56 -19.51 -13.42 1.68
C SER A 56 -20.20 -12.08 1.47
N LEU A 57 -20.67 -11.87 0.25
CA LEU A 57 -21.25 -10.58 -0.14
C LEU A 57 -22.63 -10.77 -0.73
N THR A 58 -23.48 -9.76 -0.54
CA THR A 58 -24.77 -9.74 -1.24
C THR A 58 -24.50 -9.57 -2.72
N HIS A 59 -25.52 -9.88 -3.53
CA HIS A 59 -25.39 -9.72 -4.98
C HIS A 59 -25.07 -8.28 -5.34
N SER A 60 -25.72 -7.35 -4.68
CA SER A 60 -25.53 -5.94 -4.93
C SER A 60 -24.09 -5.49 -4.62
N ASP A 61 -23.57 -5.96 -3.48
CA ASP A 61 -22.20 -5.63 -3.10
C ASP A 61 -21.18 -6.24 -4.02
N LYS A 62 -21.41 -7.48 -4.46
CA LYS A 62 -20.51 -8.11 -5.44
C LYS A 62 -20.43 -7.28 -6.70
N GLU A 63 -21.57 -6.85 -7.21
CA GLU A 63 -21.57 -6.02 -8.43
C GLU A 63 -20.84 -4.72 -8.23
N TYR A 64 -21.04 -4.11 -7.08
CA TYR A 64 -20.36 -2.86 -6.76
C TYR A 64 -18.85 -3.03 -6.79
N TYR A 65 -18.34 -4.03 -6.08
CA TYR A 65 -16.91 -4.23 -6.01
C TYR A 65 -16.31 -4.70 -7.32
N ILE A 66 -17.04 -5.51 -8.07
CA ILE A 66 -16.55 -5.95 -9.38
C ILE A 66 -16.41 -4.75 -10.32
N ARG A 67 -17.38 -3.85 -10.32
CA ARG A 67 -17.28 -2.65 -11.16
C ARG A 67 -16.12 -1.76 -10.73
N ARG A 68 -15.92 -1.62 -9.42
CA ARG A 68 -14.79 -0.85 -8.92
C ARG A 68 -13.48 -1.48 -9.32
N ALA A 69 -13.41 -2.79 -9.28
CA ALA A 69 -12.20 -3.51 -9.66
C ALA A 69 -11.88 -3.31 -11.15
N ILE A 70 -12.89 -3.39 -11.99
CA ILE A 70 -12.70 -3.17 -13.43
C ILE A 70 -12.21 -1.75 -13.68
N ARG A 71 -12.81 -0.79 -13.01
CA ARG A 71 -12.37 0.59 -13.14
C ARG A 71 -10.92 0.77 -12.68
N TYR A 72 -10.54 0.09 -11.62
CA TYR A 72 -9.16 0.15 -11.13
C TYR A 72 -8.18 -0.36 -12.19
N MET A 73 -8.54 -1.45 -12.85
CA MET A 73 -7.68 -2.00 -13.91
C MET A 73 -7.57 -1.03 -15.08
N ASP A 74 -8.68 -0.38 -15.44
CA ASP A 74 -8.67 0.61 -16.51
C ASP A 74 -7.80 1.81 -16.15
N ILE A 75 -7.93 2.31 -14.92
CA ILE A 75 -7.15 3.44 -14.45
C ILE A 75 -5.66 3.09 -14.45
N THR A 76 -5.34 1.89 -13.98
CA THR A 76 -3.95 1.45 -13.91
C THR A 76 -3.34 1.37 -15.31
N ALA A 77 -4.09 0.83 -16.27
CA ALA A 77 -3.63 0.79 -17.65
C ALA A 77 -3.40 2.18 -18.21
N LYS A 78 -4.34 3.09 -17.94
CA LYS A 78 -4.24 4.45 -18.44
C LYS A 78 -3.03 5.18 -17.83
N LEU A 79 -2.78 4.99 -16.54
CA LEU A 79 -1.63 5.62 -15.90
C LEU A 79 -0.32 5.18 -16.54
N GLY A 80 -0.26 3.94 -17.02
CA GLY A 80 0.93 3.44 -17.68
C GLY A 80 1.16 4.07 -19.05
N GLU A 81 0.13 4.69 -19.62
CA GLU A 81 0.23 5.32 -20.94
C GLU A 81 0.49 6.80 -20.89
N LEU A 82 0.33 7.42 -19.73
CA LEU A 82 0.44 8.87 -19.61
C LEU A 82 1.88 9.30 -19.35
N ASP A 83 2.20 10.50 -19.83
CA ASP A 83 3.52 11.08 -19.66
C ASP A 83 3.59 11.74 -18.28
N PRO A 84 4.56 11.36 -17.44
CA PRO A 84 4.63 11.89 -16.07
C PRO A 84 4.77 13.41 -15.99
N VAL A 85 5.34 14.03 -17.00
CA VAL A 85 5.52 15.48 -16.97
C VAL A 85 4.36 16.19 -17.67
N LYS A 86 4.07 15.72 -18.87
CA LYS A 86 3.06 16.38 -19.71
C LYS A 86 1.66 16.24 -19.16
N ASP A 87 1.34 15.08 -18.63
CA ASP A 87 -0.02 14.76 -18.19
C ASP A 87 -0.14 14.79 -16.67
N TYR A 88 0.65 15.61 -16.02
CA TYR A 88 0.76 15.63 -14.57
C TYR A 88 -0.60 15.82 -13.87
N SER A 89 -1.39 16.75 -14.35
CA SER A 89 -2.71 17.01 -13.77
C SER A 89 -3.63 15.81 -13.86
N GLU A 90 -3.65 15.18 -15.03
CA GLU A 90 -4.49 14.02 -15.25
C GLU A 90 -4.05 12.85 -14.38
N ILE A 91 -2.75 12.65 -14.29
CA ILE A 91 -2.19 11.59 -13.45
C ILE A 91 -2.62 11.77 -12.01
N ASN A 92 -2.56 13.00 -11.50
CA ASN A 92 -2.97 13.26 -10.11
C ASN A 92 -4.45 12.93 -9.90
N GLY A 93 -5.30 13.30 -10.84
CA GLY A 93 -6.73 13.07 -10.72
C GLY A 93 -7.09 11.60 -10.70
N ILE A 94 -6.59 10.85 -11.68
CA ILE A 94 -6.95 9.42 -11.75
C ILE A 94 -6.17 8.59 -10.74
N GLY A 95 -4.99 9.06 -10.36
CA GLY A 95 -4.24 8.40 -9.29
C GLY A 95 -4.99 8.46 -7.97
N HIS A 96 -5.63 9.59 -7.71
CA HIS A 96 -6.44 9.73 -6.51
C HIS A 96 -7.64 8.76 -6.55
N LYS A 97 -8.29 8.63 -7.69
CA LYS A 97 -9.39 7.67 -7.84
C LYS A 97 -8.92 6.26 -7.60
N ARG A 98 -7.75 5.92 -8.11
CA ARG A 98 -7.18 4.59 -7.89
C ARG A 98 -6.96 4.33 -6.41
N GLN A 99 -6.46 5.32 -5.70
CA GLN A 99 -6.21 5.19 -4.27
C GLN A 99 -7.52 4.99 -3.50
N CYS A 100 -8.58 5.65 -3.90
CA CYS A 100 -9.88 5.46 -3.26
C CYS A 100 -10.39 4.03 -3.43
N ILE A 101 -10.19 3.45 -4.61
CA ILE A 101 -10.60 2.07 -4.86
C ILE A 101 -9.78 1.12 -3.99
N ARG A 102 -8.47 1.34 -3.89
CA ARG A 102 -7.62 0.54 -3.01
C ARG A 102 -8.12 0.58 -1.57
N GLN A 103 -8.49 1.76 -1.10
CA GLN A 103 -9.00 1.90 0.27
C GLN A 103 -10.29 1.13 0.47
N ASP A 104 -11.19 1.16 -0.50
CA ASP A 104 -12.42 0.40 -0.43
C ASP A 104 -12.12 -1.10 -0.30
N PHE A 105 -11.19 -1.59 -1.09
CA PHE A 105 -10.85 -3.00 -1.04
C PHE A 105 -10.09 -3.36 0.23
N ARG A 106 -9.26 -2.46 0.72
CA ARG A 106 -8.60 -2.70 2.00
C ARG A 106 -9.61 -2.88 3.12
N GLN A 107 -10.62 -2.02 3.15
CA GLN A 107 -11.67 -2.12 4.16
C GLN A 107 -12.48 -3.39 4.01
N LEU A 108 -12.78 -3.76 2.77
CA LEU A 108 -13.49 -5.01 2.50
C LEU A 108 -12.71 -6.20 3.03
N MET A 109 -11.43 -6.23 2.77
CA MET A 109 -10.58 -7.33 3.21
C MET A 109 -10.47 -7.37 4.73
N GLU A 110 -10.39 -6.23 5.37
CA GLU A 110 -10.32 -6.17 6.83
C GLU A 110 -11.60 -6.67 7.48
N LYS A 111 -12.73 -6.42 6.84
CA LYS A 111 -14.00 -6.84 7.39
C LYS A 111 -14.28 -8.31 7.19
N THR A 112 -13.93 -8.84 6.04
CA THR A 112 -14.43 -10.15 5.60
C THR A 112 -13.40 -11.24 5.64
N ASN A 113 -12.13 -10.91 5.73
CA ASN A 113 -11.06 -11.89 5.69
C ASN A 113 -10.23 -11.80 6.96
N LYS A 114 -10.53 -12.67 7.92
CA LYS A 114 -9.85 -12.64 9.21
C LYS A 114 -8.36 -12.83 9.10
N PHE A 115 -7.95 -13.65 8.18
CA PHE A 115 -6.54 -13.92 7.99
C PHE A 115 -5.81 -12.67 7.50
N ASN A 116 -6.36 -12.04 6.47
CA ASN A 116 -5.76 -10.83 5.93
C ASN A 116 -5.96 -9.63 6.85
N LYS A 117 -7.00 -9.67 7.65
CA LYS A 117 -7.23 -8.58 8.59
C LYS A 117 -6.04 -8.42 9.52
N LYS A 118 -5.52 -9.52 10.03
CA LYS A 118 -4.39 -9.48 10.91
C LYS A 118 -3.18 -8.86 10.22
N LEU A 119 -2.96 -9.21 8.96
CA LEU A 119 -1.86 -8.67 8.19
C LEU A 119 -2.06 -7.19 7.90
N LEU A 120 -3.28 -6.80 7.57
CA LEU A 120 -3.58 -5.43 7.18
C LEU A 120 -3.47 -4.44 8.34
N THR A 121 -3.55 -4.93 9.57
CA THR A 121 -3.42 -4.06 10.73
C THR A 121 -2.13 -4.29 11.49
N VAL A 122 -1.20 -4.92 10.86
CA VAL A 122 0.00 -5.41 11.55
C VAL A 122 0.90 -4.32 12.06
N SER A 123 0.88 -3.17 11.45
CA SER A 123 1.77 -2.10 11.88
C SER A 123 1.59 -1.75 13.34
N ASP A 124 0.40 -2.01 13.87
CA ASP A 124 0.12 -1.71 15.27
C ASP A 124 0.51 -2.81 16.21
N ARG A 125 0.79 -4.00 15.67
CA ARG A 125 0.97 -5.15 16.52
C ARG A 125 2.34 -5.74 16.42
N ASP A 126 3.07 -5.26 15.49
CA ASP A 126 4.28 -5.92 15.12
C ASP A 126 5.31 -5.94 16.22
N GLU A 127 5.28 -4.97 17.04
CA GLU A 127 6.26 -4.84 18.10
C GLU A 127 5.92 -5.72 19.28
N ASN A 128 4.81 -6.36 19.28
CA ASN A 128 4.44 -7.27 20.36
C ASN A 128 5.09 -8.65 20.22
#